data_9a1c9cf3035c8e453b2966aee7cb37d5
#
_entry.id   9a1c9cf3035c8e453b2966aee7cb37d5
#
_cell.length_a   1.000
_cell.length_b   1.000
_cell.length_c   1.000
_cell.angle_alpha   90.00
_cell.angle_beta   90.00
_cell.angle_gamma   90.00
#
_symmetry.space_group_name_H-M   'P 1'
#
loop_
_entity.id
_entity.type
_entity.pdbx_description
1 polymer ?
#
loop_
_entity_poly.entity_id
_entity_poly.type
_entity_poly.pdbx_seq_one_letter_code
_entity_poly.pdbx_strand_id
1 'polypeptide(L)'
;MEMTHITAFTDAMKRKDLESMLTHMADDVVLNTPLASEPVKSKAAIRQVVGALLKVVDKFDFLEFMQGPEHVSSFFKLTSGAIELDGMDYWRLNEAGLIREMTVLWRPLPEATEVQKKLG
;
A
#
# COMPACT_ATOMS: atom_id res chain seq x y z
N MET A 1 1.88 19.97 2.51
CA MET A 1 2.49 18.63 2.70
C MET A 1 3.17 18.22 1.42
N GLU A 2 4.39 17.75 1.53
CA GLU A 2 5.16 17.39 0.35
C GLU A 2 4.84 15.96 -0.11
N MET A 3 4.75 15.79 -1.43
CA MET A 3 4.35 14.51 -2.04
C MET A 3 5.52 13.67 -2.54
N THR A 4 6.75 14.13 -2.35
CA THR A 4 7.93 13.49 -2.95
C THR A 4 8.05 12.01 -2.63
N HIS A 5 7.97 11.65 -1.33
CA HIS A 5 8.08 10.24 -0.93
C HIS A 5 6.87 9.42 -1.36
N ILE A 6 5.66 10.00 -1.33
CA ILE A 6 4.46 9.29 -1.78
C ILE A 6 4.53 9.00 -3.27
N THR A 7 4.92 9.98 -4.08
CA THR A 7 5.04 9.78 -5.52
C THR A 7 6.06 8.69 -5.84
N ALA A 8 7.22 8.74 -5.19
CA ALA A 8 8.26 7.73 -5.39
C ALA A 8 7.81 6.35 -4.89
N PHE A 9 7.07 6.30 -3.77
CA PHE A 9 6.54 5.06 -3.23
C PHE A 9 5.54 4.41 -4.19
N THR A 10 4.58 5.18 -4.70
CA THR A 10 3.58 4.62 -5.63
C THR A 10 4.19 4.24 -6.97
N ASP A 11 5.20 4.97 -7.43
CA ASP A 11 5.95 4.57 -8.63
C ASP A 11 6.67 3.24 -8.42
N ALA A 12 7.27 3.05 -7.24
CA ALA A 12 7.91 1.78 -6.89
C ALA A 12 6.89 0.64 -6.82
N MET A 13 5.68 0.89 -6.28
CA MET A 13 4.60 -0.10 -6.27
C MET A 13 4.24 -0.54 -7.68
N LYS A 14 4.08 0.40 -8.60
CA LYS A 14 3.75 0.09 -9.99
C LYS A 14 4.82 -0.78 -10.65
N ARG A 15 6.09 -0.54 -10.31
CA ARG A 15 7.20 -1.34 -10.84
C ARG A 15 7.43 -2.62 -10.05
N LYS A 16 6.70 -2.82 -8.95
CA LYS A 16 6.87 -3.94 -8.02
C LYS A 16 8.28 -3.97 -7.42
N ASP A 17 8.84 -2.80 -7.17
CA ASP A 17 10.17 -2.64 -6.59
C ASP A 17 10.06 -2.49 -5.09
N LEU A 18 10.05 -3.63 -4.39
CA LEU A 18 9.83 -3.67 -2.94
C LEU A 18 10.89 -2.88 -2.16
N GLU A 19 12.16 -3.01 -2.53
CA GLU A 19 13.21 -2.32 -1.78
C GLU A 19 13.09 -0.80 -1.90
N SER A 20 12.73 -0.29 -3.08
CA SER A 20 12.47 1.14 -3.25
C SER A 20 11.27 1.59 -2.43
N MET A 21 10.21 0.78 -2.35
CA MET A 21 9.05 1.11 -1.51
C MET A 21 9.49 1.31 -0.05
N LEU A 22 10.31 0.40 0.46
CA LEU A 22 10.74 0.43 1.86
C LEU A 22 11.62 1.64 2.18
N THR A 23 12.36 2.18 1.21
CA THR A 23 13.20 3.35 1.44
C THR A 23 12.39 4.61 1.74
N HIS A 24 11.11 4.64 1.36
CA HIS A 24 10.23 5.79 1.61
C HIS A 24 9.41 5.64 2.88
N MET A 25 9.62 4.58 3.64
CA MET A 25 8.97 4.32 4.91
C MET A 25 9.90 4.69 6.07
N ALA A 26 9.32 5.22 7.13
CA ALA A 26 10.05 5.48 8.38
C ALA A 26 10.41 4.14 9.05
N ASP A 27 11.43 4.17 9.92
CA ASP A 27 11.86 2.94 10.62
C ASP A 27 10.77 2.39 11.53
N ASP A 28 9.92 3.26 12.08
CA ASP A 28 8.81 2.90 12.97
C ASP A 28 7.47 2.79 12.23
N VAL A 29 7.49 2.54 10.94
CA VAL A 29 6.29 2.46 10.10
C VAL A 29 5.34 1.37 10.57
N VAL A 30 4.04 1.66 10.45
CA VAL A 30 2.95 0.72 10.75
C VAL A 30 2.09 0.57 9.52
N LEU A 31 1.78 -0.67 9.16
CA LEU A 31 0.89 -0.99 8.04
C LEU A 31 -0.37 -1.66 8.56
N ASN A 32 -1.52 -1.06 8.25
CA ASN A 32 -2.83 -1.62 8.53
C ASN A 32 -3.38 -2.20 7.22
N THR A 33 -3.46 -3.54 7.13
CA THR A 33 -3.89 -4.22 5.90
C THR A 33 -5.38 -4.49 5.91
N PRO A 34 -6.00 -4.66 4.73
CA PRO A 34 -7.42 -5.06 4.69
C PRO A 34 -7.65 -6.53 5.07
N LEU A 35 -6.58 -7.29 5.29
CA LEU A 35 -6.64 -8.74 5.43
C LEU A 35 -6.50 -9.23 6.87
N ALA A 36 -6.11 -8.36 7.79
CA ALA A 36 -5.90 -8.71 9.19
C ALA A 36 -6.24 -7.54 10.08
N SER A 37 -6.71 -7.81 11.30
CA SER A 37 -7.02 -6.76 12.27
C SER A 37 -5.79 -6.24 13.00
N GLU A 38 -4.73 -7.06 13.12
CA GLU A 38 -3.50 -6.63 13.80
C GLU A 38 -2.62 -5.81 12.85
N PRO A 39 -2.09 -4.67 13.33
CA PRO A 39 -1.14 -3.90 12.52
C PRO A 39 0.15 -4.67 12.27
N VAL A 40 0.73 -4.47 11.09
CA VAL A 40 2.04 -5.01 10.76
C VAL A 40 3.08 -3.96 11.13
N LYS A 41 3.96 -4.28 12.06
CA LYS A 41 4.97 -3.34 12.56
C LYS A 41 6.35 -3.83 12.17
N SER A 42 7.23 -2.91 11.85
CA SER A 42 8.60 -3.10 11.39
C SER A 42 8.71 -3.30 9.88
N LYS A 43 9.80 -2.80 9.31
CA LYS A 43 10.07 -2.96 7.89
C LYS A 43 10.26 -4.41 7.50
N ALA A 44 10.82 -5.23 8.40
CA ALA A 44 11.04 -6.65 8.11
C ALA A 44 9.70 -7.39 7.92
N ALA A 45 8.73 -7.14 8.81
CA ALA A 45 7.40 -7.75 8.71
C ALA A 45 6.65 -7.23 7.48
N ILE A 46 6.74 -5.93 7.22
CA ILE A 46 6.10 -5.30 6.06
C ILE A 46 6.69 -5.86 4.76
N ARG A 47 8.00 -6.08 4.72
CA ARG A 47 8.64 -6.69 3.56
C ARG A 47 8.03 -8.03 3.20
N GLN A 48 7.73 -8.86 4.21
CA GLN A 48 7.13 -10.17 3.97
C GLN A 48 5.70 -10.05 3.43
N VAL A 49 4.89 -9.19 4.06
CA VAL A 49 3.48 -9.02 3.68
C VAL A 49 3.37 -8.41 2.29
N VAL A 50 4.06 -7.30 2.05
CA VAL A 50 4.00 -6.60 0.76
C VAL A 50 4.68 -7.42 -0.33
N GLY A 51 5.78 -8.10 -0.01
CA GLY A 51 6.45 -8.98 -0.96
C GLY A 51 5.54 -10.08 -1.48
N ALA A 52 4.74 -10.69 -0.60
CA ALA A 52 3.77 -11.70 -1.01
C ALA A 52 2.70 -11.09 -1.93
N LEU A 53 2.21 -9.90 -1.59
CA LEU A 53 1.21 -9.22 -2.40
C LEU A 53 1.74 -8.91 -3.80
N LEU A 54 2.96 -8.38 -3.90
CA LEU A 54 3.55 -8.02 -5.21
C LEU A 54 3.71 -9.22 -6.13
N LYS A 55 3.81 -10.43 -5.58
CA LYS A 55 3.93 -11.65 -6.39
C LYS A 55 2.62 -12.04 -7.06
N VAL A 56 1.48 -11.69 -6.48
CA VAL A 56 0.16 -12.08 -7.00
C VAL A 56 -0.55 -10.97 -7.73
N VAL A 57 -0.13 -9.72 -7.57
CA VAL A 57 -0.72 -8.57 -8.24
C VAL A 57 -0.05 -8.36 -9.60
N ASP A 58 -0.84 -8.18 -10.64
CA ASP A 58 -0.33 -7.89 -11.97
C ASP A 58 -0.15 -6.39 -12.19
N LYS A 59 -1.07 -5.58 -11.64
CA LYS A 59 -1.07 -4.15 -11.94
C LYS A 59 -1.72 -3.35 -10.81
N PHE A 60 -1.09 -2.22 -10.47
CA PHE A 60 -1.68 -1.15 -9.67
C PHE A 60 -1.91 0.06 -10.58
N ASP A 61 -3.11 0.63 -10.54
CA ASP A 61 -3.45 1.83 -11.30
C ASP A 61 -3.95 2.90 -10.34
N PHE A 62 -3.10 3.89 -10.05
CA PHE A 62 -3.44 4.98 -9.12
C PHE A 62 -4.18 6.06 -9.89
N LEU A 63 -5.46 6.25 -9.56
CA LEU A 63 -6.37 7.11 -10.30
C LEU A 63 -6.39 8.54 -9.79
N GLU A 64 -6.24 8.73 -8.49
CA GLU A 64 -6.40 10.04 -7.87
C GLU A 64 -5.63 10.12 -6.57
N PHE A 65 -5.01 11.27 -6.31
CA PHE A 65 -4.37 11.58 -5.03
C PHE A 65 -5.10 12.72 -4.36
N MET A 66 -5.29 12.62 -3.05
CA MET A 66 -5.98 13.62 -2.24
C MET A 66 -5.11 13.98 -1.04
N GLN A 67 -5.01 15.26 -0.72
CA GLN A 67 -4.25 15.73 0.43
C GLN A 67 -5.17 16.35 1.46
N GLY A 68 -5.05 15.90 2.70
CA GLY A 68 -5.63 16.56 3.85
C GLY A 68 -4.54 17.31 4.62
N PRO A 69 -4.89 17.90 5.79
CA PRO A 69 -3.92 18.66 6.58
C PRO A 69 -2.72 17.83 7.05
N GLU A 70 -2.92 16.54 7.34
CA GLU A 70 -1.90 15.70 7.92
C GLU A 70 -1.77 14.35 7.24
N HIS A 71 -2.39 14.19 6.06
CA HIS A 71 -2.36 12.90 5.36
C HIS A 71 -2.44 13.06 3.85
N VAL A 72 -2.08 11.98 3.16
CA VAL A 72 -2.29 11.82 1.73
C VAL A 72 -3.10 10.54 1.53
N SER A 73 -4.03 10.55 0.59
CA SER A 73 -4.80 9.36 0.21
C SER A 73 -4.75 9.17 -1.29
N SER A 74 -4.96 7.94 -1.74
CA SER A 74 -5.06 7.64 -3.16
C SER A 74 -6.13 6.58 -3.40
N PHE A 75 -6.94 6.79 -4.43
CA PHE A 75 -7.86 5.78 -4.93
C PHE A 75 -7.15 5.02 -6.06
N PHE A 76 -7.16 3.70 -5.99
CA PHE A 76 -6.48 2.88 -6.99
C PHE A 76 -7.31 1.67 -7.38
N LYS A 77 -6.93 1.07 -8.51
CA LYS A 77 -7.41 -0.24 -8.91
C LYS A 77 -6.25 -1.22 -8.86
N LEU A 78 -6.56 -2.44 -8.43
CA LEU A 78 -5.61 -3.53 -8.34
C LEU A 78 -6.12 -4.67 -9.21
N THR A 79 -5.25 -5.20 -10.06
CA THR A 79 -5.59 -6.32 -10.95
C THR A 79 -4.72 -7.51 -10.60
N SER A 80 -5.36 -8.69 -10.45
CA SER A 80 -4.69 -9.95 -10.21
C SER A 80 -5.38 -11.03 -11.03
N GLY A 81 -4.81 -11.39 -12.19
CA GLY A 81 -5.46 -12.28 -13.15
C GLY A 81 -6.77 -11.67 -13.63
N ALA A 82 -7.87 -12.41 -13.47
CA ALA A 82 -9.21 -11.94 -13.83
C ALA A 82 -9.86 -11.09 -12.74
N ILE A 83 -9.21 -10.93 -11.58
CA ILE A 83 -9.75 -10.19 -10.46
C ILE A 83 -9.36 -8.72 -10.58
N GLU A 84 -10.36 -7.82 -10.42
CA GLU A 84 -10.11 -6.40 -10.28
C GLU A 84 -10.82 -5.90 -9.03
N LEU A 85 -10.12 -5.14 -8.21
CA LEU A 85 -10.73 -4.54 -7.03
C LEU A 85 -10.34 -3.07 -6.91
N ASP A 86 -11.11 -2.33 -6.13
CA ASP A 86 -10.85 -0.94 -5.81
C ASP A 86 -10.17 -0.86 -4.46
N GLY A 87 -9.24 0.09 -4.32
CA GLY A 87 -8.56 0.33 -3.07
C GLY A 87 -8.39 1.79 -2.74
N MET A 88 -8.21 2.06 -1.47
CA MET A 88 -7.79 3.36 -0.98
C MET A 88 -6.60 3.16 -0.08
N ASP A 89 -5.57 3.96 -0.30
CA ASP A 89 -4.45 4.09 0.61
C ASP A 89 -4.61 5.36 1.41
N TYR A 90 -4.27 5.30 2.70
CA TYR A 90 -4.24 6.44 3.59
C TYR A 90 -2.87 6.47 4.24
N TRP A 91 -2.10 7.52 3.97
CA TRP A 91 -0.73 7.65 4.47
C TRP A 91 -0.62 8.82 5.44
N ARG A 92 0.03 8.58 6.59
CA ARG A 92 0.50 9.62 7.47
C ARG A 92 2.01 9.71 7.35
N LEU A 93 2.52 10.93 7.24
CA LEU A 93 3.95 11.16 7.05
C LEU A 93 4.57 11.73 8.32
N ASN A 94 5.85 11.46 8.53
CA ASN A 94 6.59 12.09 9.62
C ASN A 94 7.17 13.44 9.16
N GLU A 95 7.94 14.09 10.04
CA GLU A 95 8.52 15.41 9.72
C GLU A 95 9.48 15.38 8.54
N ALA A 96 10.12 14.24 8.30
CA ALA A 96 11.02 14.07 7.15
C ALA A 96 10.26 13.74 5.86
N GLY A 97 8.94 13.60 5.92
CA GLY A 97 8.13 13.24 4.76
C GLY A 97 8.05 11.74 4.49
N LEU A 98 8.66 10.92 5.35
CA LEU A 98 8.61 9.46 5.22
C LEU A 98 7.27 8.92 5.72
N ILE A 99 6.84 7.80 5.16
CA ILE A 99 5.59 7.14 5.56
C ILE A 99 5.78 6.53 6.95
N ARG A 100 5.02 7.01 7.94
CA ARG A 100 5.03 6.43 9.28
C ARG A 100 3.82 5.55 9.55
N GLU A 101 2.75 5.71 8.79
CA GLU A 101 1.57 4.85 8.89
C GLU A 101 0.90 4.76 7.53
N MET A 102 0.50 3.56 7.15
CA MET A 102 -0.23 3.30 5.92
C MET A 102 -1.41 2.41 6.24
N THR A 103 -2.62 2.84 5.85
CA THR A 103 -3.83 2.04 5.97
C THR A 103 -4.37 1.77 4.59
N VAL A 104 -4.70 0.51 4.32
CA VAL A 104 -5.18 0.06 3.01
C VAL A 104 -6.58 -0.50 3.16
N LEU A 105 -7.50 -0.01 2.34
CA LEU A 105 -8.89 -0.49 2.27
C LEU A 105 -9.13 -1.08 0.88
N TRP A 106 -9.86 -2.19 0.82
CA TRP A 106 -10.22 -2.83 -0.44
C TRP A 106 -11.72 -3.07 -0.53
N ARG A 107 -12.25 -3.00 -1.75
CA ARG A 107 -13.63 -3.37 -2.06
C ARG A 107 -13.72 -3.94 -3.48
N PRO A 108 -14.76 -4.75 -3.81
CA PRO A 108 -15.75 -5.33 -2.87
C PRO A 108 -15.19 -6.57 -2.17
N LEU A 109 -15.88 -7.04 -1.17
CA LEU A 109 -15.42 -8.16 -0.35
C LEU A 109 -15.14 -9.45 -1.15
N PRO A 110 -15.99 -9.87 -2.11
CA PRO A 110 -15.70 -11.10 -2.86
C PRO A 110 -14.35 -11.08 -3.56
N GLU A 111 -14.01 -9.99 -4.24
CA GLU A 111 -12.76 -9.84 -4.97
C GLU A 111 -11.57 -9.74 -4.00
N ALA A 112 -11.74 -9.01 -2.89
CA ALA A 112 -10.71 -8.92 -1.85
C ALA A 112 -10.42 -10.31 -1.27
N THR A 113 -11.45 -11.12 -1.04
CA THR A 113 -11.32 -12.49 -0.54
C THR A 113 -10.55 -13.37 -1.53
N GLU A 114 -10.80 -13.21 -2.82
CA GLU A 114 -10.10 -13.99 -3.85
C GLU A 114 -8.62 -13.65 -3.89
N VAL A 115 -8.24 -12.37 -3.74
CA VAL A 115 -6.83 -11.99 -3.65
C VAL A 115 -6.21 -12.56 -2.36
N GLN A 116 -6.94 -12.50 -1.24
CA GLN A 116 -6.47 -13.07 0.02
C GLN A 116 -6.13 -14.55 -0.12
N LYS A 117 -6.95 -15.31 -0.82
CA LYS A 117 -6.69 -16.74 -1.05
C LYS A 117 -5.39 -16.98 -1.80
N LYS A 118 -5.01 -16.09 -2.71
CA LYS A 118 -3.74 -16.20 -3.44
C LYS A 118 -2.52 -15.98 -2.56
N LEU A 119 -2.71 -15.26 -1.47
CA LEU A 119 -1.61 -14.96 -0.53
C LEU A 119 -1.33 -16.13 0.42
N GLY A 120 -2.16 -17.14 0.42
CA GLY A 120 -2.02 -18.29 1.25
C GLY A 120 -2.92 -18.31 2.42
#